data_aeb519c21a9e5895ffd9bcd4c197ee15
#
_entry.id   aeb519c21a9e5895ffd9bcd4c197ee15
#
_cell.length_a   1.000
_cell.length_b   1.000
_cell.length_c   1.000
_cell.angle_alpha   90.00
_cell.angle_beta   90.00
_cell.angle_gamma   90.00
#
_symmetry.space_group_name_H-M   'P 1'
#
loop_
_entity.id
_entity.type
_entity.pdbx_description
1 polymer ?
#
loop_
_entity_poly.entity_id
_entity_poly.type
_entity_poly.pdbx_seq_one_letter_code
_entity_poly.pdbx_strand_id
1 'polypeptide(L)'
;MLVLTLATISTLAVSPQNAQAQKEAFEVVSVKLIVPGSGPGRPGMFMNAGPGCSLTGVQVDPRRVAVAAPLFTLIATAHGGNCRVPDMIIGGTDWMKTDRWDIEAVMPEGSPTYTPAQFVGGNAPKINAMLQTLLADRFKVAVHRETREVTVNVLTVGKGSPKLAAANDADQPARRINARKDQEGKPFLEFIAGKATMATLAEMLQLATSRPVVDRTGISGNFNIRFEYDNDGIARPTVFTALQEELGLRLESAKEKMEVLVIDRAEKPSDN
;
A
#
# COMPACT_ATOMS: atom_id res chain seq x y z
N MET A 1 76.72 -28.32 12.97
CA MET A 1 76.14 -27.41 13.91
C MET A 1 74.95 -26.73 13.15
N LEU A 2 73.74 -27.26 13.36
CA LEU A 2 72.53 -26.85 12.61
C LEU A 2 71.71 -25.97 13.56
N VAL A 3 71.53 -24.70 13.20
CA VAL A 3 70.70 -23.75 13.98
C VAL A 3 69.33 -23.78 13.41
N LEU A 4 68.31 -24.24 14.19
CA LEU A 4 66.89 -24.25 13.86
C LEU A 4 66.27 -22.96 14.39
N THR A 5 65.86 -22.05 13.50
CA THR A 5 65.07 -20.85 13.85
C THR A 5 63.59 -21.18 13.86
N LEU A 6 63.00 -21.15 15.05
CA LEU A 6 61.55 -21.25 15.21
C LEU A 6 60.90 -19.87 14.84
N ALA A 7 60.05 -19.86 13.81
CA ALA A 7 59.19 -18.72 13.49
C ALA A 7 57.86 -18.86 14.25
N THR A 8 57.61 -17.95 15.16
CA THR A 8 56.32 -17.84 15.87
C THR A 8 55.30 -17.14 14.98
N ILE A 9 54.25 -17.86 14.56
CA ILE A 9 53.10 -17.29 13.84
C ILE A 9 52.11 -16.74 14.88
N SER A 10 52.04 -15.41 14.99
CA SER A 10 51.01 -14.74 15.77
C SER A 10 49.68 -14.72 14.97
N THR A 11 48.70 -15.52 15.38
CA THR A 11 47.33 -15.47 14.89
C THR A 11 46.64 -14.25 15.50
N LEU A 12 46.40 -13.21 14.69
CA LEU A 12 45.51 -12.13 15.01
C LEU A 12 44.08 -12.67 15.06
N ALA A 13 43.50 -12.74 16.25
CA ALA A 13 42.10 -13.03 16.44
C ALA A 13 41.26 -11.80 15.93
N VAL A 14 40.64 -11.96 14.80
CA VAL A 14 39.62 -11.00 14.32
C VAL A 14 38.37 -11.22 15.17
N SER A 15 38.12 -10.30 16.10
CA SER A 15 36.86 -10.25 16.84
C SER A 15 35.73 -10.02 15.85
N PRO A 16 34.61 -10.79 15.89
CA PRO A 16 33.44 -10.46 15.11
C PRO A 16 32.88 -9.13 15.64
N GLN A 17 33.06 -8.05 14.88
CA GLN A 17 32.33 -6.83 15.11
C GLN A 17 30.85 -7.16 14.93
N ASN A 18 30.10 -7.12 16.02
CA ASN A 18 28.66 -7.17 16.07
C ASN A 18 28.14 -6.01 15.20
N ALA A 19 27.84 -6.27 13.94
CA ALA A 19 27.11 -5.36 13.09
C ALA A 19 25.66 -5.32 13.64
N GLN A 20 25.44 -4.52 14.69
CA GLN A 20 24.10 -4.08 15.06
C GLN A 20 23.56 -3.39 13.80
N ALA A 21 22.56 -3.99 13.17
CA ALA A 21 21.85 -3.37 12.06
C ALA A 21 21.39 -1.98 12.53
N GLN A 22 22.03 -0.95 11.98
CA GLN A 22 21.78 0.43 12.39
C GLN A 22 20.31 0.72 12.11
N LYS A 23 19.54 0.95 13.18
CA LYS A 23 18.09 1.20 13.08
C LYS A 23 17.88 2.44 12.21
N GLU A 24 17.25 2.28 11.06
CA GLU A 24 16.94 3.38 10.16
C GLU A 24 15.97 4.34 10.86
N ALA A 25 16.38 5.59 11.05
CA ALA A 25 15.59 6.60 11.75
C ALA A 25 15.69 7.97 11.06
N PHE A 26 14.65 8.77 11.18
CA PHE A 26 14.70 10.17 10.80
C PHE A 26 15.58 10.96 11.80
N GLU A 27 16.26 12.00 11.33
CA GLU A 27 17.05 12.90 12.18
C GLU A 27 16.18 13.81 13.06
N VAL A 28 15.10 14.33 12.47
CA VAL A 28 14.14 15.22 13.14
C VAL A 28 12.74 14.75 12.80
N VAL A 29 11.86 14.73 13.80
CA VAL A 29 10.47 14.31 13.62
C VAL A 29 9.55 15.21 14.45
N SER A 30 8.49 15.70 13.80
CA SER A 30 7.32 16.29 14.43
C SER A 30 6.11 15.39 14.18
N VAL A 31 5.36 15.09 15.22
CA VAL A 31 4.11 14.31 15.16
C VAL A 31 3.04 15.12 15.88
N LYS A 32 1.97 15.49 15.18
CA LYS A 32 0.88 16.29 15.73
C LYS A 32 -0.47 15.68 15.41
N LEU A 33 -1.36 15.63 16.39
CA LEU A 33 -2.76 15.29 16.16
C LEU A 33 -3.45 16.43 15.38
N ILE A 34 -4.13 16.07 14.31
CA ILE A 34 -4.92 17.03 13.53
C ILE A 34 -6.29 17.16 14.19
N VAL A 35 -6.56 18.32 14.77
CA VAL A 35 -7.88 18.66 15.31
C VAL A 35 -8.68 19.35 14.22
N PRO A 36 -9.88 18.84 13.83
CA PRO A 36 -10.73 19.49 12.84
C PRO A 36 -11.03 20.96 13.22
N GLY A 37 -10.78 21.88 12.29
CA GLY A 37 -11.00 23.32 12.52
C GLY A 37 -9.84 24.08 13.19
N SER A 38 -8.76 23.44 13.58
CA SER A 38 -7.59 24.11 14.17
C SER A 38 -6.56 24.50 13.10
N GLY A 39 -6.67 25.71 12.57
CA GLY A 39 -5.63 26.39 11.79
C GLY A 39 -5.48 25.96 10.31
N PRO A 40 -4.60 26.65 9.57
CA PRO A 40 -4.32 26.33 8.19
C PRO A 40 -3.46 25.05 8.11
N GLY A 41 -4.08 23.93 7.74
CA GLY A 41 -3.37 22.71 7.38
C GLY A 41 -2.56 22.85 6.07
N ARG A 42 -1.64 21.94 5.82
CA ARG A 42 -0.95 21.88 4.52
C ARG A 42 -1.95 21.75 3.37
N PRO A 43 -1.67 22.32 2.18
CA PRO A 43 -2.50 22.10 1.01
C PRO A 43 -2.72 20.61 0.75
N GLY A 44 -3.97 20.20 0.51
CA GLY A 44 -4.33 18.81 0.30
C GLY A 44 -4.52 17.97 1.56
N MET A 45 -4.27 18.51 2.77
CA MET A 45 -4.42 17.76 4.03
C MET A 45 -5.86 17.28 4.27
N PHE A 46 -6.84 18.06 3.85
CA PHE A 46 -8.28 17.76 4.03
C PHE A 46 -9.00 17.35 2.74
N MET A 47 -8.31 17.39 1.59
CA MET A 47 -8.93 17.04 0.32
C MET A 47 -9.03 15.51 0.20
N ASN A 48 -10.24 15.01 0.07
CA ASN A 48 -10.57 13.58 -0.13
C ASN A 48 -10.15 12.64 1.00
N ALA A 49 -10.20 13.11 2.24
CA ALA A 49 -10.09 12.24 3.41
C ALA A 49 -11.37 11.42 3.60
N GLY A 50 -11.72 10.58 2.61
CA GLY A 50 -12.76 9.58 2.78
C GLY A 50 -12.42 8.61 3.92
N PRO A 51 -13.40 7.88 4.46
CA PRO A 51 -13.14 6.85 5.45
C PRO A 51 -12.19 5.82 4.85
N GLY A 52 -11.07 5.57 5.51
CA GLY A 52 -10.12 4.53 5.12
C GLY A 52 -8.72 5.04 4.78
N CYS A 53 -8.02 4.28 4.04
CA CYS A 53 -6.60 4.29 3.73
C CYS A 53 -6.13 5.42 2.82
N SER A 54 -6.17 6.66 3.26
CA SER A 54 -5.69 7.78 2.47
C SER A 54 -4.57 8.54 3.16
N LEU A 55 -3.41 8.58 2.52
CA LEU A 55 -2.35 9.54 2.81
C LEU A 55 -2.75 10.89 2.19
N THR A 56 -2.66 11.96 2.94
CA THR A 56 -2.94 13.32 2.46
C THR A 56 -1.78 14.25 2.80
N GLY A 57 -1.69 15.39 2.11
CA GLY A 57 -0.62 16.36 2.32
C GLY A 57 0.78 15.76 2.12
N VAL A 58 0.90 14.75 1.26
CA VAL A 58 2.18 14.06 1.02
C VAL A 58 3.14 14.99 0.28
N GLN A 59 4.28 15.23 0.90
CA GLN A 59 5.42 15.94 0.32
C GLN A 59 6.66 15.09 0.57
N VAL A 60 7.44 14.89 -0.46
CA VAL A 60 8.73 14.20 -0.39
C VAL A 60 9.72 15.05 -1.17
N ASP A 61 10.55 15.75 -0.43
CA ASP A 61 11.69 16.51 -0.93
C ASP A 61 12.99 15.72 -0.68
N PRO A 62 14.14 16.12 -1.20
CA PRO A 62 15.37 15.32 -1.06
C PRO A 62 15.66 14.83 0.35
N ARG A 63 15.34 15.64 1.39
CA ARG A 63 15.56 15.28 2.80
C ARG A 63 14.30 15.37 3.67
N ARG A 64 13.19 15.90 3.16
CA ARG A 64 11.98 16.11 3.96
C ARG A 64 10.87 15.17 3.51
N VAL A 65 10.23 14.54 4.48
CA VAL A 65 9.01 13.75 4.28
C VAL A 65 7.91 14.37 5.13
N ALA A 66 6.78 14.67 4.50
CA ALA A 66 5.61 15.14 5.21
C ALA A 66 4.38 14.36 4.75
N VAL A 67 3.56 13.93 5.70
CA VAL A 67 2.35 13.12 5.44
C VAL A 67 1.33 13.29 6.56
N ALA A 68 0.06 13.32 6.19
CA ALA A 68 -1.05 13.32 7.14
C ALA A 68 -1.97 12.12 6.91
N ALA A 69 -2.17 11.30 7.93
CA ALA A 69 -2.99 10.10 7.83
C ALA A 69 -3.47 9.58 9.20
N PRO A 70 -4.48 8.71 9.23
CA PRO A 70 -4.75 7.86 10.37
C PRO A 70 -3.57 6.93 10.67
N LEU A 71 -3.37 6.61 11.96
CA LEU A 71 -2.28 5.71 12.37
C LEU A 71 -2.36 4.35 11.65
N PHE A 72 -3.55 3.83 11.47
CA PHE A 72 -3.80 2.58 10.75
C PHE A 72 -3.24 2.62 9.32
N THR A 73 -3.41 3.74 8.61
CA THR A 73 -2.86 3.95 7.26
C THR A 73 -1.35 4.07 7.28
N LEU A 74 -0.77 4.75 8.28
CA LEU A 74 0.68 4.86 8.44
C LEU A 74 1.33 3.50 8.69
N ILE A 75 0.72 2.66 9.55
CA ILE A 75 1.16 1.28 9.80
C ILE A 75 1.13 0.48 8.49
N ALA A 76 0.01 0.53 7.77
CA ALA A 76 -0.12 -0.15 6.48
C ALA A 76 0.97 0.26 5.49
N THR A 77 1.20 1.56 5.33
CA THR A 77 2.21 2.10 4.41
C THR A 77 3.62 1.66 4.82
N ALA A 78 3.94 1.78 6.10
CA ALA A 78 5.26 1.42 6.63
C ALA A 78 5.59 -0.07 6.47
N HIS A 79 4.60 -0.93 6.64
CA HIS A 79 4.78 -2.39 6.65
C HIS A 79 4.33 -3.08 5.35
N GLY A 80 3.96 -2.33 4.32
CA GLY A 80 3.50 -2.88 3.04
C GLY A 80 2.16 -3.62 3.13
N GLY A 81 1.32 -3.24 4.09
CA GLY A 81 -0.03 -3.76 4.24
C GLY A 81 -1.02 -3.07 3.28
N ASN A 82 -2.06 -3.78 2.88
CA ASN A 82 -3.14 -3.21 2.08
C ASN A 82 -4.33 -2.84 2.96
N CYS A 83 -4.35 -1.64 3.46
CA CYS A 83 -5.41 -1.14 4.32
C CYS A 83 -6.75 -0.89 3.61
N ARG A 84 -6.79 -0.94 2.28
CA ARG A 84 -8.02 -0.79 1.49
C ARG A 84 -8.82 -2.09 1.37
N VAL A 85 -8.19 -3.20 1.76
CA VAL A 85 -8.80 -4.52 1.75
C VAL A 85 -9.02 -4.94 3.20
N PRO A 86 -10.28 -4.99 3.68
CA PRO A 86 -10.58 -5.54 4.98
C PRO A 86 -9.94 -6.93 5.15
N ASP A 87 -9.66 -7.35 6.36
CA ASP A 87 -9.06 -8.63 6.71
C ASP A 87 -7.57 -8.82 6.32
N MET A 88 -6.98 -7.90 5.55
CA MET A 88 -5.53 -7.94 5.27
C MET A 88 -4.69 -7.24 6.36
N ILE A 89 -5.34 -6.43 7.18
CA ILE A 89 -4.75 -5.84 8.41
C ILE A 89 -5.73 -6.07 9.55
N ILE A 90 -5.28 -6.77 10.57
CA ILE A 90 -6.11 -7.23 11.68
C ILE A 90 -5.68 -6.51 12.97
N GLY A 91 -6.65 -6.28 13.85
CA GLY A 91 -6.41 -5.61 15.13
C GLY A 91 -6.48 -4.08 15.01
N GLY A 92 -6.00 -3.43 16.08
CA GLY A 92 -6.11 -1.99 16.22
C GLY A 92 -7.47 -1.56 16.80
N THR A 93 -7.47 -0.37 17.40
CA THR A 93 -8.64 0.28 18.01
C THR A 93 -9.17 1.39 17.11
N ASP A 94 -10.39 1.86 17.34
CA ASP A 94 -11.07 2.82 16.47
C ASP A 94 -10.30 4.13 16.28
N TRP A 95 -9.67 4.65 17.33
CA TRP A 95 -8.88 5.88 17.21
C TRP A 95 -7.76 5.78 16.16
N MET A 96 -7.20 4.61 15.92
CA MET A 96 -6.17 4.41 14.89
C MET A 96 -6.71 4.66 13.49
N LYS A 97 -8.02 4.51 13.28
CA LYS A 97 -8.71 4.70 12.00
C LYS A 97 -9.30 6.09 11.85
N THR A 98 -9.59 6.76 12.98
CA THR A 98 -10.28 8.06 13.02
C THR A 98 -9.34 9.24 13.28
N ASP A 99 -8.43 9.11 14.25
CA ASP A 99 -7.50 10.18 14.59
C ASP A 99 -6.43 10.30 13.50
N ARG A 100 -6.27 11.51 13.01
CA ARG A 100 -5.29 11.80 11.94
C ARG A 100 -4.07 12.48 12.52
N TRP A 101 -2.93 12.05 12.08
CA TRP A 101 -1.63 12.55 12.53
C TRP A 101 -0.90 13.23 11.37
N ASP A 102 -0.39 14.41 11.65
CA ASP A 102 0.52 15.14 10.77
C ASP A 102 1.95 14.82 11.16
N ILE A 103 2.68 14.19 10.26
CA ILE A 103 4.08 13.82 10.43
C ILE A 103 4.92 14.68 9.50
N GLU A 104 5.90 15.36 10.07
CA GLU A 104 6.99 16.02 9.35
C GLU A 104 8.32 15.46 9.84
N ALA A 105 9.15 15.00 8.91
CA ALA A 105 10.39 14.32 9.23
C ALA A 105 11.53 14.73 8.29
N VAL A 106 12.75 14.69 8.80
CA VAL A 106 13.97 14.96 8.03
C VAL A 106 14.78 13.67 7.92
N MET A 107 15.08 13.26 6.70
CA MET A 107 15.92 12.10 6.42
C MET A 107 17.40 12.43 6.65
N PRO A 108 18.22 11.44 7.07
CA PRO A 108 19.66 11.58 7.16
C PRO A 108 20.29 12.03 5.84
N GLU A 109 21.41 12.72 5.94
CA GLU A 109 22.21 13.09 4.79
C GLU A 109 22.64 11.86 3.99
N GLY A 110 22.67 11.96 2.64
CA GLY A 110 22.96 10.83 1.77
C GLY A 110 21.82 9.81 1.61
N SER A 111 20.62 10.08 2.16
CA SER A 111 19.45 9.23 1.92
C SER A 111 19.03 9.24 0.44
N PRO A 112 18.54 8.11 -0.10
CA PRO A 112 18.00 8.06 -1.45
C PRO A 112 16.83 9.05 -1.63
N THR A 113 16.76 9.64 -2.83
CA THR A 113 15.65 10.52 -3.18
C THR A 113 14.46 9.71 -3.69
N TYR A 114 13.27 10.07 -3.25
CA TYR A 114 12.02 9.45 -3.69
C TYR A 114 11.03 10.52 -4.17
N THR A 115 10.09 10.12 -4.99
CA THR A 115 8.94 10.93 -5.35
C THR A 115 7.75 10.66 -4.42
N PRO A 116 6.79 11.60 -4.28
CA PRO A 116 5.55 11.34 -3.55
C PRO A 116 4.82 10.09 -4.05
N ALA A 117 4.82 9.85 -5.36
CA ALA A 117 4.18 8.67 -5.97
C ALA A 117 4.85 7.36 -5.55
N GLN A 118 6.19 7.32 -5.46
CA GLN A 118 6.92 6.16 -4.96
C GLN A 118 6.59 5.87 -3.50
N PHE A 119 6.55 6.89 -2.65
CA PHE A 119 6.18 6.71 -1.25
C PHE A 119 4.74 6.22 -1.08
N VAL A 120 3.78 6.85 -1.74
CA VAL A 120 2.36 6.44 -1.71
C VAL A 120 2.16 5.03 -2.27
N GLY A 121 2.94 4.65 -3.29
CA GLY A 121 2.93 3.33 -3.90
C GLY A 121 3.72 2.25 -3.14
N GLY A 122 4.29 2.56 -1.97
CA GLY A 122 5.09 1.63 -1.17
C GLY A 122 6.52 1.37 -1.70
N ASN A 123 6.95 2.12 -2.74
CA ASN A 123 8.24 1.97 -3.42
C ASN A 123 9.32 2.92 -2.88
N ALA A 124 9.27 3.21 -1.57
CA ALA A 124 10.25 4.04 -0.86
C ALA A 124 10.79 3.28 0.37
N PRO A 125 11.56 2.20 0.19
CA PRO A 125 11.89 1.26 1.26
C PRO A 125 12.62 1.93 2.44
N LYS A 126 13.48 2.91 2.19
CA LYS A 126 14.17 3.61 3.29
C LYS A 126 13.23 4.52 4.08
N ILE A 127 12.31 5.22 3.43
CA ILE A 127 11.26 5.99 4.13
C ILE A 127 10.38 5.04 4.95
N ASN A 128 9.98 3.90 4.38
CA ASN A 128 9.17 2.92 5.08
C ASN A 128 9.87 2.36 6.32
N ALA A 129 11.16 2.03 6.25
CA ALA A 129 11.94 1.56 7.39
C ALA A 129 12.07 2.65 8.49
N MET A 130 12.33 3.90 8.12
CA MET A 130 12.36 5.00 9.07
C MET A 130 10.97 5.27 9.68
N LEU A 131 9.90 5.12 8.90
CA LEU A 131 8.53 5.25 9.40
C LEU A 131 8.18 4.13 10.39
N GLN A 132 8.60 2.88 10.14
CA GLN A 132 8.46 1.77 11.11
C GLN A 132 9.11 2.12 12.44
N THR A 133 10.34 2.64 12.39
CA THR A 133 11.06 3.09 13.58
C THR A 133 10.30 4.18 14.33
N LEU A 134 9.83 5.20 13.62
CA LEU A 134 9.04 6.29 14.19
C LEU A 134 7.77 5.77 14.87
N LEU A 135 7.03 4.89 14.20
CA LEU A 135 5.78 4.32 14.71
C LEU A 135 6.03 3.47 15.98
N ALA A 136 7.11 2.68 15.98
CA ALA A 136 7.49 1.92 17.17
C ALA A 136 7.90 2.83 18.35
N ASP A 137 8.64 3.90 18.08
CA ASP A 137 9.17 4.78 19.13
C ASP A 137 8.09 5.72 19.69
N ARG A 138 7.25 6.32 18.84
CA ARG A 138 6.27 7.34 19.24
C ARG A 138 4.90 6.78 19.60
N PHE A 139 4.45 5.77 18.88
CA PHE A 139 3.13 5.15 19.06
C PHE A 139 3.20 3.75 19.68
N LYS A 140 4.38 3.28 20.06
CA LYS A 140 4.61 1.93 20.61
C LYS A 140 4.01 0.83 19.73
N VAL A 141 3.97 1.05 18.42
CA VAL A 141 3.43 0.10 17.47
C VAL A 141 4.26 -1.19 17.51
N ALA A 142 3.57 -2.29 17.70
CA ALA A 142 4.09 -3.63 17.49
C ALA A 142 3.17 -4.36 16.51
N VAL A 143 3.77 -4.99 15.51
CA VAL A 143 3.05 -5.76 14.49
C VAL A 143 3.80 -7.05 14.20
N HIS A 144 3.06 -8.08 13.77
CA HIS A 144 3.64 -9.28 13.18
C HIS A 144 2.88 -9.69 11.92
N ARG A 145 3.42 -10.63 11.16
CA ARG A 145 2.76 -11.24 10.02
C ARG A 145 2.38 -12.67 10.36
N GLU A 146 1.20 -13.06 9.99
CA GLU A 146 0.76 -14.44 10.11
C GLU A 146 -0.04 -14.89 8.90
N THR A 147 -0.13 -16.19 8.69
CA THR A 147 -0.95 -16.76 7.63
C THR A 147 -2.34 -17.07 8.18
N ARG A 148 -3.36 -16.45 7.59
CA ARG A 148 -4.78 -16.71 7.92
C ARG A 148 -5.57 -17.11 6.68
N GLU A 149 -6.67 -17.80 6.92
CA GLU A 149 -7.70 -18.03 5.90
C GLU A 149 -8.51 -16.74 5.70
N VAL A 150 -8.46 -16.21 4.48
CA VAL A 150 -9.13 -14.95 4.10
C VAL A 150 -10.09 -15.24 2.96
N THR A 151 -11.23 -14.58 2.96
CA THR A 151 -12.15 -14.63 1.82
C THR A 151 -11.61 -13.76 0.70
N VAL A 152 -11.34 -14.36 -0.44
CA VAL A 152 -10.80 -13.72 -1.64
C VAL A 152 -11.78 -13.80 -2.80
N ASN A 153 -11.60 -12.96 -3.80
CA ASN A 153 -12.18 -13.15 -5.11
C ASN A 153 -11.14 -13.78 -6.04
N VAL A 154 -11.48 -14.88 -6.67
CA VAL A 154 -10.63 -15.54 -7.67
C VAL A 154 -11.07 -15.09 -9.05
N LEU A 155 -10.17 -14.47 -9.79
CA LEU A 155 -10.39 -14.04 -11.16
C LEU A 155 -10.08 -15.20 -12.09
N THR A 156 -11.08 -15.63 -12.84
CA THR A 156 -10.99 -16.75 -13.81
C THR A 156 -11.57 -16.36 -15.16
N VAL A 157 -11.32 -17.18 -16.16
CA VAL A 157 -12.02 -17.07 -17.46
C VAL A 157 -13.46 -17.57 -17.29
N GLY A 158 -14.42 -16.77 -17.74
CA GLY A 158 -15.84 -17.14 -17.74
C GLY A 158 -16.19 -18.21 -18.78
N LYS A 159 -17.48 -18.44 -18.97
CA LYS A 159 -17.95 -19.34 -20.04
C LYS A 159 -17.73 -18.69 -21.40
N GLY A 160 -16.86 -19.25 -22.22
CA GLY A 160 -16.50 -18.75 -23.54
C GLY A 160 -15.08 -18.19 -23.62
N SER A 161 -14.78 -17.48 -24.72
CA SER A 161 -13.47 -16.86 -24.89
C SER A 161 -13.42 -15.48 -24.19
N PRO A 162 -12.27 -15.10 -23.61
CA PRO A 162 -12.07 -13.75 -23.10
C PRO A 162 -12.25 -12.70 -24.22
N LYS A 163 -12.89 -11.59 -23.87
CA LYS A 163 -13.12 -10.45 -24.78
C LYS A 163 -12.13 -9.32 -24.44
N LEU A 164 -10.84 -9.61 -24.56
CA LEU A 164 -9.79 -8.68 -24.16
C LEU A 164 -9.17 -8.03 -25.40
N ALA A 165 -9.09 -6.71 -25.43
CA ALA A 165 -8.38 -5.97 -26.47
C ALA A 165 -6.88 -5.93 -26.11
N ALA A 166 -6.05 -6.58 -26.94
CA ALA A 166 -4.60 -6.52 -26.77
C ALA A 166 -4.10 -5.09 -26.89
N ALA A 167 -3.20 -4.69 -25.98
CA ALA A 167 -2.55 -3.41 -26.06
C ALA A 167 -1.40 -3.44 -27.07
N ASN A 168 -1.18 -2.32 -27.76
CA ASN A 168 -0.06 -2.12 -28.67
C ASN A 168 1.05 -1.29 -28.03
N ASP A 169 2.18 -1.13 -28.72
CA ASP A 169 3.35 -0.41 -28.17
C ASP A 169 3.10 1.09 -27.97
N ALA A 170 2.19 1.69 -28.74
CA ALA A 170 1.84 3.10 -28.61
C ALA A 170 0.90 3.39 -27.41
N ASP A 171 0.23 2.37 -26.88
CA ASP A 171 -0.68 2.52 -25.76
C ASP A 171 0.07 2.89 -24.48
N GLN A 172 -0.55 3.76 -23.68
CA GLN A 172 0.03 4.22 -22.43
C GLN A 172 -0.55 3.47 -21.22
N PRO A 173 0.27 3.14 -20.23
CA PRO A 173 -0.22 2.60 -18.97
C PRO A 173 -1.22 3.54 -18.31
N ALA A 174 -2.37 3.00 -17.91
CA ALA A 174 -3.39 3.75 -17.18
C ALA A 174 -4.00 2.87 -16.08
N ARG A 175 -4.25 3.46 -14.91
CA ARG A 175 -4.91 2.80 -13.78
C ARG A 175 -5.84 3.81 -13.12
N ARG A 176 -7.14 3.78 -13.45
CA ARG A 176 -8.11 4.77 -12.95
C ARG A 176 -9.46 4.11 -12.69
N ILE A 177 -10.09 4.54 -11.61
CA ILE A 177 -11.51 4.33 -11.34
C ILE A 177 -12.09 5.73 -11.14
N ASN A 178 -12.87 6.19 -12.11
CA ASN A 178 -13.41 7.53 -12.12
C ASN A 178 -14.88 7.50 -11.72
N ALA A 179 -15.27 8.35 -10.77
CA ALA A 179 -16.68 8.61 -10.52
C ALA A 179 -17.26 9.46 -11.67
N ARG A 180 -18.37 9.03 -12.23
CA ARG A 180 -19.11 9.65 -13.32
C ARG A 180 -20.58 9.79 -12.95
N LYS A 181 -21.31 10.57 -13.74
CA LYS A 181 -22.77 10.65 -13.72
C LYS A 181 -23.29 10.47 -15.13
N ASP A 182 -24.41 9.77 -15.27
CA ASP A 182 -25.13 9.67 -16.54
C ASP A 182 -25.93 10.94 -16.84
N GLN A 183 -26.68 10.93 -17.94
CA GLN A 183 -27.51 12.06 -18.36
C GLN A 183 -28.66 12.39 -17.38
N GLU A 184 -29.05 11.41 -16.56
CA GLU A 184 -30.09 11.56 -15.53
C GLU A 184 -29.47 11.94 -14.16
N GLY A 185 -28.18 12.13 -14.08
CA GLY A 185 -27.43 12.47 -12.87
C GLY A 185 -27.15 11.29 -11.94
N LYS A 186 -27.42 10.05 -12.34
CA LYS A 186 -27.15 8.86 -11.54
C LYS A 186 -25.64 8.56 -11.52
N PRO A 187 -25.07 8.29 -10.35
CA PRO A 187 -23.63 8.02 -10.24
C PRO A 187 -23.29 6.63 -10.76
N PHE A 188 -22.13 6.50 -11.38
CA PHE A 188 -21.51 5.23 -11.74
C PHE A 188 -19.98 5.34 -11.71
N LEU A 189 -19.28 4.24 -11.86
CA LEU A 189 -17.83 4.16 -11.87
C LEU A 189 -17.33 3.68 -13.23
N GLU A 190 -16.36 4.39 -13.77
CA GLU A 190 -15.66 4.03 -15.00
C GLU A 190 -14.31 3.42 -14.63
N PHE A 191 -14.11 2.15 -14.97
CA PHE A 191 -12.88 1.41 -14.77
C PHE A 191 -12.01 1.51 -16.03
N ILE A 192 -10.75 1.94 -15.88
CA ILE A 192 -9.80 2.09 -16.99
C ILE A 192 -8.47 1.47 -16.56
N ALA A 193 -8.01 0.45 -17.29
CA ALA A 193 -6.69 -0.13 -17.16
C ALA A 193 -6.04 -0.24 -18.55
N GLY A 194 -5.16 0.70 -18.88
CA GLY A 194 -4.44 0.73 -20.15
C GLY A 194 -3.11 0.00 -20.03
N LYS A 195 -2.75 -0.78 -21.05
CA LYS A 195 -1.52 -1.59 -21.12
C LYS A 195 -1.31 -2.42 -19.84
N ALA A 196 -2.39 -3.04 -19.37
CA ALA A 196 -2.46 -3.73 -18.08
C ALA A 196 -2.35 -5.23 -18.23
N THR A 197 -1.59 -5.87 -17.36
CA THR A 197 -1.59 -7.34 -17.20
C THR A 197 -2.79 -7.80 -16.39
N MET A 198 -3.07 -9.11 -16.34
CA MET A 198 -4.10 -9.68 -15.46
C MET A 198 -3.78 -9.42 -13.97
N ALA A 199 -2.51 -9.44 -13.59
CA ALA A 199 -2.09 -9.05 -12.24
C ALA A 199 -2.47 -7.58 -11.93
N THR A 200 -2.24 -6.66 -12.86
CA THR A 200 -2.68 -5.26 -12.73
C THR A 200 -4.20 -5.13 -12.61
N LEU A 201 -4.95 -5.89 -13.42
CA LEU A 201 -6.39 -5.94 -13.33
C LEU A 201 -6.85 -6.45 -11.95
N ALA A 202 -6.25 -7.54 -11.46
CA ALA A 202 -6.55 -8.08 -10.14
C ALA A 202 -6.30 -7.07 -9.02
N GLU A 203 -5.15 -6.36 -9.05
CA GLU A 203 -4.85 -5.28 -8.09
C GLU A 203 -5.92 -4.17 -8.09
N MET A 204 -6.35 -3.73 -9.27
CA MET A 204 -7.38 -2.69 -9.36
C MET A 204 -8.76 -3.20 -8.91
N LEU A 205 -9.09 -4.46 -9.21
CA LEU A 205 -10.34 -5.08 -8.77
C LEU A 205 -10.43 -5.24 -7.25
N GLN A 206 -9.31 -5.33 -6.54
CA GLN A 206 -9.31 -5.28 -5.06
C GLN A 206 -9.92 -3.97 -4.55
N LEU A 207 -9.67 -2.84 -5.23
CA LEU A 207 -10.26 -1.55 -4.86
C LEU A 207 -11.77 -1.52 -5.13
N ALA A 208 -12.20 -2.10 -6.25
CA ALA A 208 -13.60 -2.13 -6.65
C ALA A 208 -14.45 -3.09 -5.78
N THR A 209 -13.84 -4.17 -5.28
CA THR A 209 -14.55 -5.21 -4.51
C THR A 209 -14.27 -5.18 -3.01
N SER A 210 -13.32 -4.36 -2.55
CA SER A 210 -12.84 -4.33 -1.16
C SER A 210 -12.42 -5.71 -0.63
N ARG A 211 -11.91 -6.58 -1.52
CA ARG A 211 -11.42 -7.93 -1.20
C ARG A 211 -10.15 -8.23 -1.96
N PRO A 212 -9.26 -9.10 -1.44
CA PRO A 212 -8.13 -9.58 -2.21
C PRO A 212 -8.63 -10.26 -3.49
N VAL A 213 -7.93 -10.03 -4.59
CA VAL A 213 -8.22 -10.69 -5.87
C VAL A 213 -7.01 -11.51 -6.29
N VAL A 214 -7.24 -12.80 -6.53
CA VAL A 214 -6.21 -13.74 -6.97
C VAL A 214 -6.44 -14.05 -8.45
N ASP A 215 -5.43 -13.78 -9.28
CA ASP A 215 -5.48 -14.12 -10.71
C ASP A 215 -5.25 -15.61 -10.93
N ARG A 216 -6.23 -16.28 -11.51
CA ARG A 216 -6.21 -17.67 -11.97
C ARG A 216 -6.67 -17.78 -13.43
N THR A 217 -6.57 -16.69 -14.20
CA THR A 217 -6.98 -16.69 -15.60
C THR A 217 -6.04 -17.47 -16.51
N GLY A 218 -4.75 -17.54 -16.14
CA GLY A 218 -3.71 -18.09 -17.00
C GLY A 218 -3.43 -17.25 -18.25
N ILE A 219 -3.97 -16.03 -18.34
CA ILE A 219 -3.82 -15.15 -19.50
C ILE A 219 -2.57 -14.29 -19.34
N SER A 220 -1.71 -14.33 -20.34
CA SER A 220 -0.49 -13.51 -20.43
C SER A 220 -0.65 -12.40 -21.45
N GLY A 221 0.07 -11.29 -21.27
CA GLY A 221 0.07 -10.15 -22.18
C GLY A 221 -0.42 -8.87 -21.53
N ASN A 222 -0.49 -7.80 -22.34
CA ASN A 222 -0.98 -6.50 -21.94
C ASN A 222 -2.28 -6.19 -22.69
N PHE A 223 -3.24 -5.62 -21.99
CA PHE A 223 -4.59 -5.37 -22.50
C PHE A 223 -5.04 -3.95 -22.18
N ASN A 224 -5.90 -3.41 -23.05
CA ASN A 224 -6.66 -2.21 -22.79
C ASN A 224 -8.05 -2.60 -22.30
N ILE A 225 -8.32 -2.29 -21.04
CA ILE A 225 -9.55 -2.69 -20.35
C ILE A 225 -10.31 -1.43 -19.97
N ARG A 226 -11.59 -1.37 -20.35
CA ARG A 226 -12.50 -0.31 -19.97
C ARG A 226 -13.90 -0.87 -19.83
N PHE A 227 -14.56 -0.57 -18.72
CA PHE A 227 -15.96 -0.89 -18.51
C PHE A 227 -16.58 0.04 -17.48
N GLU A 228 -17.91 0.08 -17.46
CA GLU A 228 -18.67 0.87 -16.49
C GLU A 228 -19.39 -0.06 -15.52
N TYR A 229 -19.45 0.35 -14.25
CA TYR A 229 -20.17 -0.40 -13.22
C TYR A 229 -20.69 0.53 -12.14
N ASP A 230 -21.61 0.04 -11.33
CA ASP A 230 -21.94 0.65 -10.04
C ASP A 230 -21.94 -0.40 -8.91
N ASN A 231 -22.09 0.08 -7.68
CA ASN A 231 -21.98 -0.81 -6.52
C ASN A 231 -23.28 -1.56 -6.22
N ASP A 232 -24.42 -1.04 -6.65
CA ASP A 232 -25.76 -1.57 -6.37
C ASP A 232 -26.47 -2.17 -7.60
N GLY A 233 -25.90 -2.01 -8.79
CA GLY A 233 -26.45 -2.56 -10.02
C GLY A 233 -27.67 -1.79 -10.56
N ILE A 234 -27.86 -0.55 -10.13
CA ILE A 234 -29.04 0.26 -10.50
C ILE A 234 -28.82 1.05 -11.78
N ALA A 235 -27.74 1.83 -11.85
CA ALA A 235 -27.43 2.67 -13.01
C ALA A 235 -26.58 1.93 -14.05
N ARG A 236 -25.75 1.01 -13.61
CA ARG A 236 -24.87 0.15 -14.41
C ARG A 236 -24.83 -1.26 -13.81
N PRO A 237 -24.39 -2.28 -14.55
CA PRO A 237 -24.13 -3.61 -13.97
C PRO A 237 -23.17 -3.52 -12.78
N THR A 238 -23.24 -4.47 -11.85
CA THR A 238 -22.20 -4.59 -10.82
C THR A 238 -20.86 -4.94 -11.46
N VAL A 239 -19.76 -4.69 -10.75
CA VAL A 239 -18.42 -5.05 -11.24
C VAL A 239 -18.32 -6.54 -11.64
N PHE A 240 -19.01 -7.43 -10.95
CA PHE A 240 -19.05 -8.86 -11.24
C PHE A 240 -19.73 -9.16 -12.58
N THR A 241 -20.85 -8.51 -12.83
CA THR A 241 -21.62 -8.64 -14.07
C THR A 241 -20.89 -8.01 -15.23
N ALA A 242 -20.37 -6.78 -15.07
CA ALA A 242 -19.61 -6.08 -16.11
C ALA A 242 -18.38 -6.87 -16.56
N LEU A 243 -17.61 -7.45 -15.63
CA LEU A 243 -16.47 -8.34 -15.97
C LEU A 243 -16.88 -9.52 -16.82
N GLN A 244 -18.02 -10.14 -16.50
CA GLN A 244 -18.49 -11.32 -17.23
C GLN A 244 -19.03 -10.96 -18.62
N GLU A 245 -19.81 -9.90 -18.72
CA GLU A 245 -20.47 -9.51 -19.97
C GLU A 245 -19.51 -8.84 -20.95
N GLU A 246 -18.66 -7.93 -20.46
CA GLU A 246 -17.79 -7.13 -21.30
C GLU A 246 -16.42 -7.78 -21.56
N LEU A 247 -15.85 -8.48 -20.57
CA LEU A 247 -14.51 -9.05 -20.68
C LEU A 247 -14.48 -10.59 -20.78
N GLY A 248 -15.61 -11.26 -20.53
CA GLY A 248 -15.63 -12.72 -20.47
C GLY A 248 -14.84 -13.30 -19.30
N LEU A 249 -14.59 -12.49 -18.26
CA LEU A 249 -13.91 -12.88 -17.03
C LEU A 249 -14.93 -13.03 -15.90
N ARG A 250 -14.58 -13.81 -14.88
CA ARG A 250 -15.45 -14.06 -13.74
C ARG A 250 -14.71 -13.91 -12.42
N LEU A 251 -15.36 -13.32 -11.42
CA LEU A 251 -14.92 -13.31 -10.04
C LEU A 251 -15.76 -14.29 -9.22
N GLU A 252 -15.08 -15.22 -8.56
CA GLU A 252 -15.70 -16.20 -7.66
C GLU A 252 -15.15 -16.06 -6.26
N SER A 253 -16.03 -16.11 -5.26
CA SER A 253 -15.61 -16.08 -3.86
C SER A 253 -14.98 -17.41 -3.47
N ALA A 254 -13.80 -17.37 -2.87
CA ALA A 254 -13.10 -18.53 -2.32
C ALA A 254 -12.45 -18.17 -0.99
N LYS A 255 -11.94 -19.19 -0.28
CA LYS A 255 -11.11 -19.01 0.89
C LYS A 255 -9.69 -19.45 0.57
N GLU A 256 -8.73 -18.57 0.81
CA GLU A 256 -7.31 -18.87 0.61
C GLU A 256 -6.48 -18.46 1.82
N LYS A 257 -5.37 -19.18 2.03
CA LYS A 257 -4.38 -18.82 3.04
C LYS A 257 -3.54 -17.66 2.52
N MET A 258 -3.62 -16.52 3.19
CA MET A 258 -2.87 -15.30 2.86
C MET A 258 -2.08 -14.80 4.06
N GLU A 259 -0.96 -14.16 3.80
CA GLU A 259 -0.22 -13.44 4.82
C GLU A 259 -0.96 -12.13 5.14
N VAL A 260 -1.31 -11.94 6.41
CA VAL A 260 -1.96 -10.74 6.92
C VAL A 260 -1.05 -10.02 7.92
N LEU A 261 -1.21 -8.71 8.02
CA LEU A 261 -0.54 -7.88 9.01
C LEU A 261 -1.40 -7.80 10.26
N VAL A 262 -0.86 -8.16 11.42
CA VAL A 262 -1.57 -8.08 12.72
C VAL A 262 -0.98 -6.96 13.53
N ILE A 263 -1.82 -6.05 14.02
CA ILE A 263 -1.45 -5.00 14.96
C ILE A 263 -1.64 -5.55 16.37
N ASP A 264 -0.51 -5.83 17.06
CA ASP A 264 -0.52 -6.37 18.42
C ASP A 264 -0.77 -5.27 19.44
N ARG A 265 -0.18 -4.10 19.20
CA ARG A 265 -0.25 -2.96 20.12
C ARG A 265 -0.02 -1.65 19.39
N ALA A 266 -0.70 -0.60 19.85
CA ALA A 266 -0.35 0.79 19.61
C ALA A 266 -0.88 1.65 20.74
N GLU A 267 -0.20 2.76 21.02
CA GLU A 267 -0.54 3.73 22.07
C GLU A 267 -0.58 5.14 21.45
N LYS A 268 -1.45 6.01 21.97
CA LYS A 268 -1.38 7.43 21.60
C LYS A 268 -0.09 8.03 22.15
N PRO A 269 0.63 8.86 21.36
CA PRO A 269 1.78 9.56 21.89
C PRO A 269 1.34 10.42 23.09
N SER A 270 2.17 10.49 24.13
CA SER A 270 2.00 11.51 25.15
C SER A 270 2.24 12.89 24.54
N ASP A 271 1.41 13.86 24.90
CA ASP A 271 1.63 15.25 24.51
C ASP A 271 3.05 15.67 24.94
N ASN A 272 3.83 16.18 23.98
CA ASN A 272 5.16 16.74 24.24
C ASN A 272 5.01 18.23 24.55
#